data_f0eaaacf02182adad3773ae14f050286
#
_entry.id   f0eaaacf02182adad3773ae14f050286
#
_cell.length_a   1.000
_cell.length_b   1.000
_cell.length_c   1.000
_cell.angle_alpha   90.00
_cell.angle_beta   90.00
_cell.angle_gamma   90.00
#
_symmetry.space_group_name_H-M   'P 1'
#
loop_
_entity.id
_entity.type
_entity.pdbx_description
1 polymer ?
#
loop_
_entity_poly.entity_id
_entity_poly.type
_entity_poly.pdbx_seq_one_letter_code
_entity_poly.pdbx_strand_id
1 'polypeptide(L)'
;MEWKVKFSGRVLQFLCAFLVNFHTMVYSMVAIWPSPALPDLLSDNSPLPSGTISVLDASLLSSILYFGGLLGTVLYGYMSKSLGQKRSILLAVVPEVAAALCIIFARDVNYLHVSRFLSGVAGGALQIIPAYVCEISEDCIRGILGSILGIVDCFALLMGAILGAYLPFYSVPYVHILLSGISLLFIFFPESPQFLMLHKKIPEAQQSLNFFRQSVPKEKISEEFNRLRESIVDSTKSTKEVVTLKDFKNPSTIKALVICVVIFTGRQASGIGTILNFNGLIFQETGMEMNPNLGTIIFAIVQLISFFTMSLYIDRFGRRLQLTGSLMGVFISYIPIATYFYAQSSGLDVSSLSSWLPLLAFSGVAIFSMGLIHTPTIIMTEIVPTKLRGTVVLLIYLITRIQSILMLQFFLPLIQQFGLHSCMFAFATWTIIEALFVFFYVPETKGRSVDDIVKNLVKKPPIQTVE
;
A
#
# COMPACT_ATOMS: atom_id res chain seq x y z
N MET A 1 19.82 28.89 6.76
CA MET A 1 18.67 29.53 7.45
C MET A 1 18.64 28.95 8.85
N GLU A 2 19.07 29.73 9.88
CA GLU A 2 19.08 29.27 11.25
C GLU A 2 17.65 29.34 11.82
N TRP A 3 17.05 28.20 12.06
CA TRP A 3 15.77 28.11 12.76
C TRP A 3 16.00 28.46 14.24
N LYS A 4 15.59 29.66 14.66
CA LYS A 4 15.66 30.11 16.08
C LYS A 4 14.65 29.41 16.99
N VAL A 5 13.76 28.59 16.50
CA VAL A 5 12.79 27.82 17.30
C VAL A 5 13.42 26.46 17.62
N LYS A 6 13.81 26.24 18.86
CA LYS A 6 14.32 24.95 19.38
C LYS A 6 13.14 24.00 19.58
N PHE A 7 12.75 23.27 18.54
CA PHE A 7 11.87 22.11 18.71
C PHE A 7 12.67 20.94 19.31
N SER A 8 12.00 20.08 20.09
CA SER A 8 12.59 18.79 20.46
C SER A 8 12.90 17.98 19.21
N GLY A 9 14.05 17.28 19.16
CA GLY A 9 14.41 16.43 18.01
C GLY A 9 13.32 15.43 17.63
N ARG A 10 12.60 14.88 18.61
CA ARG A 10 11.43 13.99 18.36
C ARG A 10 10.29 14.70 17.63
N VAL A 11 9.97 15.93 18.02
CA VAL A 11 8.92 16.72 17.31
C VAL A 11 9.30 16.94 15.86
N LEU A 12 10.59 17.18 15.56
CA LEU A 12 11.07 17.31 14.19
C LEU A 12 10.93 16.00 13.39
N GLN A 13 11.19 14.85 14.02
CA GLN A 13 11.00 13.54 13.40
C GLN A 13 9.53 13.26 13.10
N PHE A 14 8.61 13.55 14.03
CA PHE A 14 7.16 13.44 13.81
C PHE A 14 6.68 14.38 12.70
N LEU A 15 7.09 15.65 12.73
CA LEU A 15 6.72 16.63 11.72
C LEU A 15 7.23 16.22 10.33
N CYS A 16 8.47 15.76 10.27
CA CYS A 16 9.07 15.26 9.03
C CYS A 16 8.31 14.06 8.48
N ALA A 17 8.05 13.05 9.33
CA ALA A 17 7.28 11.87 8.95
C ALA A 17 5.85 12.23 8.49
N PHE A 18 5.22 13.20 9.15
CA PHE A 18 3.90 13.68 8.76
C PHE A 18 3.93 14.37 7.39
N LEU A 19 4.85 15.31 7.18
CA LEU A 19 4.96 16.06 5.92
C LEU A 19 5.28 15.16 4.72
N VAL A 20 6.18 14.20 4.88
CA VAL A 20 6.51 13.28 3.78
C VAL A 20 5.34 12.37 3.41
N ASN A 21 4.47 12.08 4.36
CA ASN A 21 3.29 11.24 4.15
C ASN A 21 2.13 11.97 3.42
N PHE A 22 2.22 13.29 3.14
CA PHE A 22 1.27 13.94 2.23
C PHE A 22 1.31 13.36 0.81
N HIS A 23 2.46 12.87 0.34
CA HIS A 23 2.55 12.12 -0.91
C HIS A 23 1.73 10.82 -0.87
N THR A 24 1.81 10.08 0.26
CA THR A 24 0.96 8.90 0.50
C THR A 24 -0.51 9.30 0.46
N MET A 25 -0.85 10.41 1.12
CA MET A 25 -2.22 10.91 1.17
C MET A 25 -2.78 11.21 -0.22
N VAL A 26 -2.04 11.95 -1.06
CA VAL A 26 -2.45 12.26 -2.44
C VAL A 26 -2.61 10.97 -3.25
N TYR A 27 -1.65 10.06 -3.19
CA TYR A 27 -1.72 8.80 -3.94
C TYR A 27 -2.92 7.93 -3.54
N SER A 28 -3.18 7.78 -2.25
CA SER A 28 -4.28 6.93 -1.76
C SER A 28 -5.64 7.53 -2.08
N MET A 29 -5.78 8.87 -2.02
CA MET A 29 -6.97 9.55 -2.49
C MET A 29 -7.20 9.33 -3.99
N VAL A 30 -6.14 9.41 -4.80
CA VAL A 30 -6.22 9.11 -6.23
C VAL A 30 -6.54 7.63 -6.45
N ALA A 31 -6.01 6.70 -5.66
CA ALA A 31 -6.26 5.27 -5.81
C ALA A 31 -7.73 4.90 -5.63
N ILE A 32 -8.43 5.50 -4.66
CA ILE A 32 -9.86 5.26 -4.42
C ILE A 32 -10.78 6.08 -5.35
N TRP A 33 -10.27 7.13 -5.98
CA TRP A 33 -11.06 8.06 -6.80
C TRP A 33 -11.96 7.40 -7.86
N PRO A 34 -11.61 6.27 -8.52
CA PRO A 34 -12.52 5.62 -9.45
C PRO A 34 -13.83 5.16 -8.81
N SER A 35 -13.80 4.78 -7.53
CA SER A 35 -14.98 4.29 -6.83
C SER A 35 -16.15 5.28 -6.85
N PRO A 36 -16.01 6.54 -6.43
CA PRO A 36 -17.07 7.53 -6.55
C PRO A 36 -17.23 8.11 -7.97
N ALA A 37 -16.20 8.10 -8.82
CA ALA A 37 -16.23 8.77 -10.11
C ALA A 37 -16.81 7.92 -11.24
N LEU A 38 -16.59 6.60 -11.23
CA LEU A 38 -17.00 5.71 -12.32
C LEU A 38 -18.53 5.61 -12.51
N PRO A 39 -19.37 5.58 -11.45
CA PRO A 39 -20.81 5.61 -11.63
C PRO A 39 -21.30 6.80 -12.48
N ASP A 40 -20.77 7.99 -12.22
CA ASP A 40 -21.13 9.19 -12.97
C ASP A 40 -20.54 9.18 -14.39
N LEU A 41 -19.27 8.79 -14.55
CA LEU A 41 -18.60 8.74 -15.84
C LEU A 41 -19.23 7.73 -16.84
N LEU A 42 -19.83 6.66 -16.33
CA LEU A 42 -20.54 5.62 -17.11
C LEU A 42 -22.01 5.98 -17.36
N SER A 43 -22.56 6.99 -16.70
CA SER A 43 -23.94 7.44 -16.85
C SER A 43 -24.09 8.56 -17.86
N ASP A 44 -25.33 8.84 -18.27
CA ASP A 44 -25.67 9.97 -19.16
C ASP A 44 -25.36 11.33 -18.53
N ASN A 45 -25.17 11.39 -17.21
CA ASN A 45 -24.79 12.59 -16.46
C ASN A 45 -23.25 12.74 -16.31
N SER A 46 -22.48 12.17 -17.24
CA SER A 46 -21.02 12.26 -17.21
C SER A 46 -20.54 13.71 -17.11
N PRO A 47 -19.60 14.01 -16.19
CA PRO A 47 -19.03 15.35 -16.06
C PRO A 47 -18.13 15.76 -17.25
N LEU A 48 -17.76 14.81 -18.11
CA LEU A 48 -16.91 15.08 -19.26
C LEU A 48 -17.69 15.70 -20.41
N PRO A 49 -17.15 16.74 -21.08
CA PRO A 49 -17.77 17.31 -22.29
C PRO A 49 -17.93 16.30 -23.43
N SER A 50 -17.11 15.25 -23.48
CA SER A 50 -17.22 14.14 -24.47
C SER A 50 -18.37 13.18 -24.19
N GLY A 51 -19.07 13.30 -23.05
CA GLY A 51 -20.14 12.39 -22.64
C GLY A 51 -19.66 11.15 -21.89
N THR A 52 -20.43 10.06 -22.01
CA THR A 52 -20.17 8.79 -21.30
C THR A 52 -18.90 8.10 -21.81
N ILE A 53 -18.21 7.40 -20.90
CA ILE A 53 -17.04 6.58 -21.22
C ILE A 53 -17.45 5.11 -21.48
N SER A 54 -16.64 4.38 -22.21
CA SER A 54 -16.86 2.94 -22.41
C SER A 54 -16.41 2.13 -21.16
N VAL A 55 -16.93 0.90 -21.03
CA VAL A 55 -16.51 -0.05 -19.99
C VAL A 55 -15.03 -0.39 -20.09
N LEU A 56 -14.48 -0.42 -21.31
CA LEU A 56 -13.05 -0.64 -21.53
C LEU A 56 -12.23 0.57 -21.04
N ASP A 57 -12.70 1.80 -21.28
CA ASP A 57 -12.05 3.00 -20.74
C ASP A 57 -12.08 3.02 -19.22
N ALA A 58 -13.19 2.62 -18.59
CA ALA A 58 -13.30 2.52 -17.13
C ALA A 58 -12.32 1.49 -16.55
N SER A 59 -12.16 0.34 -17.20
CA SER A 59 -11.17 -0.68 -16.84
C SER A 59 -9.75 -0.17 -17.00
N LEU A 60 -9.46 0.51 -18.12
CA LEU A 60 -8.16 1.11 -18.39
C LEU A 60 -7.86 2.24 -17.38
N LEU A 61 -8.85 3.07 -17.06
CA LEU A 61 -8.72 4.14 -16.06
C LEU A 61 -8.27 3.60 -14.70
N SER A 62 -8.80 2.45 -14.30
CA SER A 62 -8.42 1.80 -13.04
C SER A 62 -7.05 1.14 -13.09
N SER A 63 -6.69 0.48 -14.20
CA SER A 63 -5.44 -0.29 -14.34
C SER A 63 -4.21 0.56 -14.66
N ILE A 64 -4.37 1.67 -15.41
CA ILE A 64 -3.26 2.50 -15.91
C ILE A 64 -2.46 3.18 -14.79
N LEU A 65 -3.07 3.41 -13.63
CA LEU A 65 -2.39 3.87 -12.41
C LEU A 65 -1.24 2.92 -12.02
N TYR A 66 -1.50 1.63 -12.06
CA TYR A 66 -0.49 0.62 -11.70
C TYR A 66 0.55 0.44 -12.80
N PHE A 67 0.19 0.73 -14.05
CA PHE A 67 1.15 0.78 -15.16
C PHE A 67 2.16 1.92 -14.97
N GLY A 68 1.66 3.13 -14.65
CA GLY A 68 2.51 4.25 -14.24
C GLY A 68 3.35 3.90 -13.01
N GLY A 69 2.78 3.17 -12.04
CA GLY A 69 3.46 2.70 -10.84
C GLY A 69 4.63 1.75 -11.10
N LEU A 70 4.55 0.89 -12.13
CA LEU A 70 5.69 0.07 -12.58
C LEU A 70 6.87 0.93 -12.98
N LEU A 71 6.64 1.89 -13.87
CA LEU A 71 7.69 2.82 -14.33
C LEU A 71 8.22 3.66 -13.16
N GLY A 72 7.32 4.20 -12.35
CA GLY A 72 7.67 5.00 -11.18
C GLY A 72 8.51 4.23 -10.17
N THR A 73 8.20 2.97 -9.88
CA THR A 73 8.96 2.11 -8.96
C THR A 73 10.41 1.98 -9.39
N VAL A 74 10.66 1.74 -10.68
CA VAL A 74 12.03 1.63 -11.23
C VAL A 74 12.72 3.00 -11.21
N LEU A 75 12.04 4.04 -11.68
CA LEU A 75 12.56 5.40 -11.78
C LEU A 75 13.00 5.92 -10.40
N TYR A 76 12.09 5.92 -9.43
CA TYR A 76 12.37 6.43 -8.08
C TYR A 76 13.30 5.53 -7.29
N GLY A 77 13.29 4.22 -7.54
CA GLY A 77 14.28 3.30 -6.99
C GLY A 77 15.71 3.62 -7.45
N TYR A 78 15.90 4.03 -8.70
CA TYR A 78 17.19 4.50 -9.23
C TYR A 78 17.52 5.91 -8.69
N MET A 79 16.57 6.84 -8.73
CA MET A 79 16.75 8.21 -8.26
C MET A 79 17.11 8.28 -6.78
N SER A 80 16.51 7.46 -5.93
CA SER A 80 16.81 7.43 -4.49
C SER A 80 18.26 7.07 -4.19
N LYS A 81 18.86 6.24 -5.03
CA LYS A 81 20.27 5.86 -4.90
C LYS A 81 21.23 6.92 -5.44
N SER A 82 20.85 7.65 -6.49
CA SER A 82 21.74 8.62 -7.18
C SER A 82 21.59 10.04 -6.64
N LEU A 83 20.34 10.52 -6.45
CA LEU A 83 20.04 11.90 -6.04
C LEU A 83 19.80 12.04 -4.53
N GLY A 84 19.46 10.95 -3.86
CA GLY A 84 19.05 10.89 -2.47
C GLY A 84 17.54 10.67 -2.30
N GLN A 85 17.18 10.23 -1.10
CA GLN A 85 15.79 9.90 -0.78
C GLN A 85 14.91 11.17 -0.74
N LYS A 86 15.37 12.21 -0.05
CA LYS A 86 14.66 13.49 0.06
C LYS A 86 14.36 14.10 -1.30
N ARG A 87 15.37 14.22 -2.16
CA ARG A 87 15.20 14.84 -3.48
C ARG A 87 14.26 14.03 -4.36
N SER A 88 14.36 12.72 -4.30
CA SER A 88 13.50 11.82 -5.05
C SER A 88 12.03 11.97 -4.63
N ILE A 89 11.75 12.04 -3.33
CA ILE A 89 10.40 12.26 -2.80
C ILE A 89 9.87 13.64 -3.25
N LEU A 90 10.65 14.71 -3.13
CA LEU A 90 10.23 16.04 -3.55
C LEU A 90 9.92 16.13 -5.05
N LEU A 91 10.66 15.40 -5.89
CA LEU A 91 10.41 15.35 -7.33
C LEU A 91 9.10 14.64 -7.69
N ALA A 92 8.51 13.85 -6.79
CA ALA A 92 7.22 13.22 -7.01
C ALA A 92 6.07 14.25 -7.07
N VAL A 93 6.24 15.44 -6.51
CA VAL A 93 5.25 16.54 -6.61
C VAL A 93 5.00 16.92 -8.09
N VAL A 94 6.00 16.83 -8.95
CA VAL A 94 5.87 17.23 -10.35
C VAL A 94 4.81 16.39 -11.08
N PRO A 95 4.90 15.06 -11.15
CA PRO A 95 3.86 14.26 -11.77
C PRO A 95 2.53 14.28 -10.99
N GLU A 96 2.50 14.50 -9.66
CA GLU A 96 1.26 14.66 -8.90
C GLU A 96 0.48 15.91 -9.35
N VAL A 97 1.14 17.05 -9.40
CA VAL A 97 0.52 18.32 -9.84
C VAL A 97 0.11 18.23 -11.31
N ALA A 98 0.97 17.68 -12.18
CA ALA A 98 0.64 17.49 -13.59
C ALA A 98 -0.60 16.59 -13.76
N ALA A 99 -0.73 15.53 -12.97
CA ALA A 99 -1.89 14.66 -12.97
C ALA A 99 -3.17 15.41 -12.57
N ALA A 100 -3.11 16.21 -11.53
CA ALA A 100 -4.25 17.02 -11.08
C ALA A 100 -4.67 18.05 -12.14
N LEU A 101 -3.71 18.72 -12.79
CA LEU A 101 -3.98 19.65 -13.89
C LEU A 101 -4.65 18.93 -15.08
N CYS A 102 -4.24 17.71 -15.40
CA CYS A 102 -4.90 16.93 -16.45
C CYS A 102 -6.40 16.73 -16.16
N ILE A 103 -6.81 16.50 -14.90
CA ILE A 103 -8.23 16.37 -14.56
C ILE A 103 -8.94 17.74 -14.66
N ILE A 104 -8.32 18.81 -14.16
CA ILE A 104 -8.90 20.17 -14.20
C ILE A 104 -9.22 20.60 -15.63
N PHE A 105 -8.35 20.27 -16.59
CA PHE A 105 -8.52 20.60 -18.00
C PHE A 105 -9.10 19.45 -18.83
N ALA A 106 -9.65 18.42 -18.19
CA ALA A 106 -10.16 17.26 -18.89
C ALA A 106 -11.36 17.60 -19.77
N ARG A 107 -11.27 17.26 -21.05
CA ARG A 107 -12.36 17.37 -22.05
C ARG A 107 -12.86 16.00 -22.49
N ASP A 108 -12.00 15.01 -22.44
CA ASP A 108 -12.28 13.62 -22.81
C ASP A 108 -11.55 12.64 -21.87
N VAL A 109 -11.82 11.35 -22.03
CA VAL A 109 -11.27 10.29 -21.18
C VAL A 109 -9.74 10.18 -21.26
N ASN A 110 -9.10 10.63 -22.35
CA ASN A 110 -7.65 10.52 -22.49
C ASN A 110 -6.90 11.38 -21.47
N TYR A 111 -7.45 12.55 -21.12
CA TYR A 111 -6.90 13.38 -20.04
C TYR A 111 -6.90 12.62 -18.71
N LEU A 112 -7.95 11.85 -18.43
CA LEU A 112 -8.05 11.03 -17.21
C LEU A 112 -7.05 9.87 -17.24
N HIS A 113 -6.84 9.22 -18.39
CA HIS A 113 -5.83 8.18 -18.56
C HIS A 113 -4.42 8.73 -18.30
N VAL A 114 -4.08 9.89 -18.87
CA VAL A 114 -2.78 10.55 -18.64
C VAL A 114 -2.63 10.93 -17.17
N SER A 115 -3.65 11.51 -16.55
CA SER A 115 -3.66 11.84 -15.13
C SER A 115 -3.37 10.61 -14.25
N ARG A 116 -4.08 9.52 -14.50
CA ARG A 116 -3.91 8.26 -13.75
C ARG A 116 -2.52 7.66 -13.93
N PHE A 117 -1.98 7.69 -15.16
CA PHE A 117 -0.62 7.26 -15.44
C PHE A 117 0.42 8.08 -14.67
N LEU A 118 0.32 9.42 -14.72
CA LEU A 118 1.23 10.33 -14.00
C LEU A 118 1.14 10.14 -12.47
N SER A 119 -0.07 9.99 -11.94
CA SER A 119 -0.27 9.66 -10.52
C SER A 119 0.37 8.33 -10.14
N GLY A 120 0.30 7.34 -11.04
CA GLY A 120 0.98 6.06 -10.88
C GLY A 120 2.49 6.24 -10.82
N VAL A 121 3.06 7.03 -11.73
CA VAL A 121 4.50 7.34 -11.73
C VAL A 121 4.91 7.98 -10.40
N ALA A 122 4.17 8.98 -9.92
CA ALA A 122 4.41 9.61 -8.61
C ALA A 122 4.35 8.58 -7.47
N GLY A 123 3.40 7.66 -7.52
CA GLY A 123 3.24 6.57 -6.55
C GLY A 123 4.46 5.64 -6.43
N GLY A 124 5.37 5.63 -7.41
CA GLY A 124 6.65 4.94 -7.29
C GLY A 124 7.57 5.50 -6.19
N ALA A 125 7.38 6.76 -5.78
CA ALA A 125 8.15 7.37 -4.69
C ALA A 125 7.73 6.84 -3.30
N LEU A 126 6.55 6.27 -3.16
CA LEU A 126 6.03 5.78 -1.87
C LEU A 126 6.89 4.68 -1.24
N GLN A 127 7.60 3.90 -2.04
CA GLN A 127 8.51 2.88 -1.54
C GLN A 127 9.74 3.46 -0.79
N ILE A 128 10.08 4.74 -1.04
CA ILE A 128 11.23 5.41 -0.42
C ILE A 128 10.84 5.98 0.95
N ILE A 129 9.59 6.39 1.13
CA ILE A 129 9.11 7.08 2.35
C ILE A 129 9.36 6.26 3.62
N PRO A 130 8.99 4.96 3.70
CA PRO A 130 9.27 4.17 4.91
C PRO A 130 10.76 4.05 5.23
N ALA A 131 11.60 3.93 4.19
CA ALA A 131 13.05 3.86 4.36
C ALA A 131 13.60 5.17 4.94
N TYR A 132 13.22 6.31 4.35
CA TYR A 132 13.61 7.63 4.84
C TYR A 132 13.18 7.87 6.29
N VAL A 133 11.89 7.60 6.60
CA VAL A 133 11.35 7.75 7.97
C VAL A 133 12.09 6.86 8.97
N CYS A 134 12.39 5.60 8.58
CA CYS A 134 13.16 4.69 9.43
C CYS A 134 14.58 5.19 9.71
N GLU A 135 15.26 5.75 8.71
CA GLU A 135 16.64 6.23 8.81
C GLU A 135 16.82 7.50 9.65
N ILE A 136 15.78 8.36 9.72
CA ILE A 136 15.81 9.57 10.56
C ILE A 136 15.35 9.31 12.00
N SER A 137 14.64 8.20 12.24
CA SER A 137 13.97 7.91 13.51
C SER A 137 14.91 7.43 14.59
N GLU A 138 14.66 7.85 15.84
CA GLU A 138 15.22 7.21 17.03
C GLU A 138 14.66 5.79 17.18
N ASP A 139 15.47 4.85 17.70
CA ASP A 139 15.07 3.44 17.86
C ASP A 139 13.79 3.27 18.69
N CYS A 140 13.61 4.10 19.73
CA CYS A 140 12.45 4.02 20.64
C CYS A 140 11.11 4.46 20.02
N ILE A 141 11.13 5.29 18.95
CA ILE A 141 9.91 5.81 18.30
C ILE A 141 9.78 5.32 16.84
N ARG A 142 10.74 4.56 16.33
CA ARG A 142 10.75 4.07 14.93
C ARG A 142 9.49 3.31 14.56
N GLY A 143 8.99 2.44 15.46
CA GLY A 143 7.76 1.70 15.24
C GLY A 143 6.54 2.61 15.11
N ILE A 144 6.43 3.62 15.97
CA ILE A 144 5.34 4.61 15.95
C ILE A 144 5.39 5.42 14.65
N LEU A 145 6.58 5.92 14.28
CA LEU A 145 6.75 6.71 13.06
C LEU A 145 6.47 5.88 11.79
N GLY A 146 6.84 4.59 11.81
CA GLY A 146 6.53 3.66 10.72
C GLY A 146 5.03 3.39 10.57
N SER A 147 4.26 3.37 11.66
CA SER A 147 2.80 3.16 11.59
C SER A 147 2.04 4.40 11.09
N ILE A 148 2.63 5.60 11.11
CA ILE A 148 2.03 6.82 10.54
C ILE A 148 1.68 6.61 9.07
N LEU A 149 2.52 5.93 8.29
CA LEU A 149 2.25 5.63 6.88
C LEU A 149 0.89 4.94 6.69
N GLY A 150 0.64 3.87 7.45
CA GLY A 150 -0.61 3.11 7.33
C GLY A 150 -1.83 3.88 7.84
N ILE A 151 -1.67 4.69 8.89
CA ILE A 151 -2.74 5.58 9.38
C ILE A 151 -3.12 6.59 8.31
N VAL A 152 -2.12 7.25 7.71
CA VAL A 152 -2.32 8.26 6.66
C VAL A 152 -2.93 7.62 5.42
N ASP A 153 -2.51 6.41 5.05
CA ASP A 153 -3.08 5.66 3.92
C ASP A 153 -4.59 5.41 4.11
N CYS A 154 -4.98 4.82 5.23
CA CYS A 154 -6.40 4.56 5.54
C CYS A 154 -7.21 5.85 5.67
N PHE A 155 -6.65 6.89 6.31
CA PHE A 155 -7.30 8.20 6.42
C PHE A 155 -7.50 8.85 5.05
N ALA A 156 -6.52 8.74 4.17
CA ALA A 156 -6.57 9.27 2.81
C ALA A 156 -7.61 8.55 1.94
N LEU A 157 -7.76 7.23 2.08
CA LEU A 157 -8.84 6.48 1.44
C LEU A 157 -10.21 7.01 1.88
N LEU A 158 -10.39 7.23 3.18
CA LEU A 158 -11.63 7.81 3.72
C LEU A 158 -11.88 9.22 3.18
N MET A 159 -10.87 10.10 3.23
CA MET A 159 -10.96 11.46 2.69
C MET A 159 -11.26 11.44 1.19
N GLY A 160 -10.60 10.58 0.42
CA GLY A 160 -10.84 10.43 -1.02
C GLY A 160 -12.27 9.97 -1.35
N ALA A 161 -12.82 9.05 -0.54
CA ALA A 161 -14.21 8.60 -0.67
C ALA A 161 -15.20 9.74 -0.37
N ILE A 162 -14.98 10.50 0.72
CA ILE A 162 -15.84 11.63 1.11
C ILE A 162 -15.78 12.75 0.07
N LEU A 163 -14.58 13.17 -0.33
CA LEU A 163 -14.40 14.25 -1.29
C LEU A 163 -14.96 13.86 -2.67
N GLY A 164 -14.75 12.62 -3.10
CA GLY A 164 -15.31 12.12 -4.36
C GLY A 164 -16.84 12.00 -4.35
N ALA A 165 -17.45 11.78 -3.16
CA ALA A 165 -18.90 11.67 -3.01
C ALA A 165 -19.63 13.01 -2.96
N TYR A 166 -18.98 14.04 -2.38
CA TYR A 166 -19.66 15.30 -2.06
C TYR A 166 -19.12 16.52 -2.81
N LEU A 167 -17.90 16.47 -3.33
CA LEU A 167 -17.35 17.58 -4.12
C LEU A 167 -17.62 17.37 -5.62
N PRO A 168 -17.84 18.48 -6.38
CA PRO A 168 -17.89 18.40 -7.82
C PRO A 168 -16.61 17.76 -8.40
N PHE A 169 -16.77 16.98 -9.46
CA PHE A 169 -15.69 16.23 -10.12
C PHE A 169 -14.39 17.02 -10.33
N TYR A 170 -14.51 18.23 -10.88
CA TYR A 170 -13.38 19.11 -11.14
C TYR A 170 -12.80 19.82 -9.91
N SER A 171 -13.44 19.69 -8.74
CA SER A 171 -12.96 20.33 -7.50
C SER A 171 -11.98 19.46 -6.73
N VAL A 172 -12.09 18.13 -6.84
CA VAL A 172 -11.21 17.17 -6.14
C VAL A 172 -9.72 17.39 -6.46
N PRO A 173 -9.30 17.62 -7.71
CA PRO A 173 -7.89 17.87 -8.06
C PRO A 173 -7.26 19.08 -7.37
N TYR A 174 -8.04 20.12 -7.03
CA TYR A 174 -7.49 21.27 -6.30
C TYR A 174 -7.03 20.89 -4.89
N VAL A 175 -7.74 19.94 -4.24
CA VAL A 175 -7.32 19.41 -2.96
C VAL A 175 -6.01 18.63 -3.12
N HIS A 176 -5.85 17.86 -4.21
CA HIS A 176 -4.59 17.16 -4.49
C HIS A 176 -3.43 18.14 -4.66
N ILE A 177 -3.61 19.24 -5.42
CA ILE A 177 -2.59 20.28 -5.60
C ILE A 177 -2.23 20.93 -4.25
N LEU A 178 -3.23 21.23 -3.42
CA LEU A 178 -3.00 21.81 -2.09
C LEU A 178 -2.15 20.88 -1.22
N LEU A 179 -2.49 19.59 -1.15
CA LEU A 179 -1.75 18.60 -0.35
C LEU A 179 -0.33 18.38 -0.88
N SER A 180 -0.17 18.28 -2.21
CA SER A 180 1.16 18.22 -2.84
C SER A 180 1.97 19.50 -2.56
N GLY A 181 1.33 20.66 -2.52
CA GLY A 181 1.96 21.94 -2.13
C GLY A 181 2.44 21.92 -0.67
N ILE A 182 1.63 21.38 0.25
CA ILE A 182 2.03 21.22 1.66
C ILE A 182 3.22 20.27 1.79
N SER A 183 3.27 19.19 1.00
CA SER A 183 4.41 18.27 1.02
C SER A 183 5.73 18.94 0.65
N LEU A 184 5.72 20.03 -0.14
CA LEU A 184 6.93 20.80 -0.45
C LEU A 184 7.59 21.40 0.79
N LEU A 185 6.88 21.58 1.90
CA LEU A 185 7.48 22.02 3.17
C LEU A 185 8.54 21.01 3.66
N PHE A 186 8.51 19.78 3.17
CA PHE A 186 9.57 18.79 3.41
C PHE A 186 10.95 19.25 2.89
N ILE A 187 11.03 20.24 2.00
CA ILE A 187 12.29 20.81 1.49
C ILE A 187 13.19 21.37 2.63
N PHE A 188 12.58 21.76 3.74
CA PHE A 188 13.32 22.33 4.88
C PHE A 188 13.99 21.27 5.74
N PHE A 189 13.71 20.00 5.59
CA PHE A 189 14.34 18.91 6.34
C PHE A 189 15.60 18.43 5.62
N PRO A 190 16.61 17.94 6.37
CA PRO A 190 17.83 17.42 5.77
C PRO A 190 17.62 16.08 5.07
N GLU A 191 18.59 15.67 4.25
CA GLU A 191 18.68 14.34 3.68
C GLU A 191 19.00 13.29 4.76
N SER A 192 18.70 12.02 4.52
CA SER A 192 18.99 10.93 5.43
C SER A 192 20.47 10.87 5.84
N PRO A 193 20.79 10.75 7.14
CA PRO A 193 22.18 10.58 7.60
C PRO A 193 22.86 9.35 6.96
N GLN A 194 22.11 8.26 6.78
CA GLN A 194 22.60 7.02 6.21
C GLN A 194 22.98 7.18 4.74
N PHE A 195 22.13 7.82 3.96
CA PHE A 195 22.42 8.13 2.55
C PHE A 195 23.65 9.01 2.41
N LEU A 196 23.78 10.06 3.23
CA LEU A 196 24.93 10.98 3.19
C LEU A 196 26.24 10.26 3.54
N MET A 197 26.23 9.37 4.52
CA MET A 197 27.41 8.55 4.88
C MET A 197 27.82 7.59 3.74
N LEU A 198 26.85 6.91 3.09
CA LEU A 198 27.11 6.03 1.95
C LEU A 198 27.79 6.79 0.80
N HIS A 199 27.45 8.07 0.62
CA HIS A 199 28.05 8.93 -0.39
C HIS A 199 29.29 9.71 0.09
N LYS A 200 29.88 9.29 1.22
CA LYS A 200 31.11 9.88 1.83
C LYS A 200 30.98 11.36 2.22
N LYS A 201 29.76 11.86 2.39
CA LYS A 201 29.45 13.24 2.84
C LYS A 201 29.34 13.29 4.37
N ILE A 202 30.45 12.97 5.03
CA ILE A 202 30.51 12.77 6.49
C ILE A 202 30.07 14.02 7.28
N PRO A 203 30.54 15.26 6.95
CA PRO A 203 30.09 16.47 7.67
C PRO A 203 28.59 16.73 7.53
N GLU A 204 28.03 16.54 6.35
CA GLU A 204 26.60 16.71 6.09
C GLU A 204 25.77 15.66 6.84
N ALA A 205 26.25 14.40 6.91
CA ALA A 205 25.61 13.33 7.67
C ALA A 205 25.54 13.65 9.17
N GLN A 206 26.62 14.19 9.73
CA GLN A 206 26.64 14.61 11.13
C GLN A 206 25.70 15.79 11.40
N GLN A 207 25.63 16.75 10.48
CA GLN A 207 24.67 17.87 10.57
C GLN A 207 23.22 17.37 10.50
N SER A 208 22.91 16.43 9.62
CA SER A 208 21.59 15.82 9.51
C SER A 208 21.21 15.07 10.79
N LEU A 209 22.11 14.26 11.34
CA LEU A 209 21.86 13.55 12.60
C LEU A 209 21.64 14.54 13.76
N ASN A 210 22.47 15.59 13.87
CA ASN A 210 22.32 16.63 14.87
C ASN A 210 20.96 17.36 14.76
N PHE A 211 20.46 17.57 13.54
CA PHE A 211 19.17 18.20 13.31
C PHE A 211 18.02 17.36 13.89
N PHE A 212 18.04 16.05 13.72
CA PHE A 212 17.00 15.16 14.24
C PHE A 212 17.19 14.77 15.72
N ARG A 213 18.34 15.10 16.34
CA ARG A 213 18.71 14.74 17.72
C ARG A 213 18.94 15.96 18.62
N GLN A 214 18.31 17.12 18.32
CA GLN A 214 18.55 18.40 19.02
C GLN A 214 18.42 18.34 20.55
N SER A 215 17.65 17.40 21.09
CA SER A 215 17.40 17.24 22.52
C SER A 215 18.27 16.15 23.18
N VAL A 216 19.16 15.52 22.42
CA VAL A 216 20.00 14.41 22.88
C VAL A 216 21.40 14.97 23.25
N PRO A 217 22.05 14.52 24.34
CA PRO A 217 23.42 14.89 24.67
C PRO A 217 24.40 14.59 23.54
N LYS A 218 25.38 15.47 23.33
CA LYS A 218 26.34 15.37 22.21
C LYS A 218 27.14 14.07 22.23
N GLU A 219 27.43 13.52 23.39
CA GLU A 219 28.15 12.26 23.59
C GLU A 219 27.36 11.09 22.97
N LYS A 220 26.04 11.02 23.24
CA LYS A 220 25.17 9.99 22.70
C LYS A 220 24.98 10.13 21.18
N ILE A 221 24.94 11.35 20.65
CA ILE A 221 24.87 11.57 19.17
C ILE A 221 26.17 11.09 18.54
N SER A 222 27.32 11.32 19.15
CA SER A 222 28.62 10.85 18.66
C SER A 222 28.71 9.32 18.68
N GLU A 223 28.19 8.66 19.72
CA GLU A 223 28.09 7.21 19.80
C GLU A 223 27.18 6.65 18.70
N GLU A 224 26.00 7.22 18.51
CA GLU A 224 25.06 6.83 17.45
C GLU A 224 25.70 7.01 16.06
N PHE A 225 26.40 8.12 15.85
CA PHE A 225 27.10 8.39 14.61
C PHE A 225 28.19 7.35 14.32
N ASN A 226 28.98 6.98 15.31
CA ASN A 226 30.02 5.96 15.17
C ASN A 226 29.42 4.57 14.89
N ARG A 227 28.34 4.18 15.59
CA ARG A 227 27.59 2.93 15.30
C ARG A 227 27.07 2.89 13.86
N LEU A 228 26.47 3.99 13.40
CA LEU A 228 26.02 4.11 12.01
C LEU A 228 27.18 3.96 11.02
N ARG A 229 28.30 4.60 11.31
CA ARG A 229 29.50 4.50 10.47
C ARG A 229 30.05 3.08 10.40
N GLU A 230 30.14 2.40 11.54
CA GLU A 230 30.58 0.99 11.61
C GLU A 230 29.62 0.08 10.84
N SER A 231 28.31 0.23 11.05
CA SER A 231 27.31 -0.58 10.36
C SER A 231 27.36 -0.40 8.84
N ILE A 232 27.65 0.82 8.35
CA ILE A 232 27.80 1.10 6.90
C ILE A 232 29.10 0.53 6.38
N VAL A 233 30.20 0.60 7.11
CA VAL A 233 31.47 -0.03 6.70
C VAL A 233 31.30 -1.53 6.62
N ASP A 234 30.61 -2.15 7.56
CA ASP A 234 30.39 -3.61 7.56
C ASP A 234 29.37 -4.02 6.49
N SER A 235 28.31 -3.23 6.28
CA SER A 235 27.38 -3.46 5.17
C SER A 235 28.06 -3.27 3.82
N THR A 236 28.97 -2.30 3.67
CA THR A 236 29.73 -2.07 2.43
C THR A 236 30.71 -3.21 2.17
N LYS A 237 31.26 -3.84 3.21
CA LYS A 237 32.09 -5.05 3.08
C LYS A 237 31.24 -6.25 2.66
N SER A 238 30.06 -6.44 3.26
CA SER A 238 29.14 -7.52 2.89
C SER A 238 28.40 -7.26 1.58
N THR A 239 28.18 -6.00 1.18
CA THR A 239 27.56 -5.62 -0.12
C THR A 239 28.56 -5.74 -1.29
N LYS A 240 29.89 -5.91 -1.02
CA LYS A 240 30.85 -6.34 -2.05
C LYS A 240 30.61 -7.78 -2.49
N GLU A 241 29.85 -8.57 -1.75
CA GLU A 241 29.29 -9.80 -2.26
C GLU A 241 28.13 -9.47 -3.21
N VAL A 242 28.46 -9.34 -4.49
CA VAL A 242 27.47 -9.18 -5.57
C VAL A 242 26.41 -10.27 -5.43
N VAL A 243 25.14 -9.86 -5.43
CA VAL A 243 24.02 -10.81 -5.50
C VAL A 243 24.18 -11.62 -6.78
N THR A 244 24.44 -12.91 -6.63
CA THR A 244 24.64 -13.82 -7.76
C THR A 244 23.40 -14.69 -7.94
N LEU A 245 23.18 -15.19 -9.16
CA LEU A 245 22.12 -16.15 -9.43
C LEU A 245 22.24 -17.43 -8.58
N LYS A 246 23.44 -17.72 -8.05
CA LYS A 246 23.67 -18.84 -7.14
C LYS A 246 23.00 -18.64 -5.77
N ASP A 247 22.90 -17.39 -5.29
CA ASP A 247 22.23 -17.08 -4.03
C ASP A 247 20.73 -17.40 -4.09
N PHE A 248 20.13 -17.28 -5.28
CA PHE A 248 18.72 -17.66 -5.51
C PHE A 248 18.50 -19.18 -5.65
N LYS A 249 19.56 -19.97 -5.87
CA LYS A 249 19.45 -21.44 -5.98
C LYS A 249 19.50 -22.15 -4.62
N ASN A 250 19.75 -21.45 -3.53
CA ASN A 250 19.74 -22.04 -2.20
C ASN A 250 18.30 -22.50 -1.84
N PRO A 251 18.09 -23.76 -1.41
CA PRO A 251 16.75 -24.30 -1.11
C PRO A 251 15.95 -23.47 -0.10
N SER A 252 16.61 -22.88 0.91
CA SER A 252 15.95 -21.98 1.87
C SER A 252 15.48 -20.68 1.21
N THR A 253 16.30 -20.11 0.33
CA THR A 253 15.95 -18.89 -0.41
C THR A 253 14.80 -19.15 -1.37
N ILE A 254 14.81 -20.29 -2.08
CA ILE A 254 13.70 -20.67 -2.98
C ILE A 254 12.39 -20.78 -2.20
N LYS A 255 12.40 -21.47 -1.04
CA LYS A 255 11.20 -21.60 -0.20
C LYS A 255 10.72 -20.23 0.30
N ALA A 256 11.62 -19.36 0.77
CA ALA A 256 11.27 -18.01 1.20
C ALA A 256 10.66 -17.19 0.04
N LEU A 257 11.22 -17.30 -1.16
CA LEU A 257 10.69 -16.63 -2.37
C LEU A 257 9.31 -17.15 -2.74
N VAL A 258 9.11 -18.47 -2.76
CA VAL A 258 7.80 -19.08 -3.06
C VAL A 258 6.75 -18.60 -2.06
N ILE A 259 7.07 -18.60 -0.76
CA ILE A 259 6.17 -18.09 0.27
C ILE A 259 5.83 -16.61 -0.01
N CYS A 260 6.83 -15.77 -0.24
CA CYS A 260 6.60 -14.35 -0.54
C CYS A 260 5.74 -14.16 -1.79
N VAL A 261 6.06 -14.85 -2.89
CA VAL A 261 5.27 -14.75 -4.13
C VAL A 261 3.83 -15.16 -3.89
N VAL A 262 3.58 -16.29 -3.21
CA VAL A 262 2.21 -16.77 -2.96
C VAL A 262 1.42 -15.80 -2.09
N ILE A 263 1.97 -15.34 -0.95
CA ILE A 263 1.22 -14.45 -0.05
C ILE A 263 0.96 -13.07 -0.65
N PHE A 264 1.87 -12.53 -1.47
CA PHE A 264 1.64 -11.24 -2.14
C PHE A 264 0.73 -11.37 -3.37
N THR A 265 0.85 -12.48 -4.11
CA THR A 265 -0.04 -12.81 -5.22
C THR A 265 -1.45 -13.09 -4.70
N GLY A 266 -1.56 -13.80 -3.61
CA GLY A 266 -2.83 -14.09 -2.95
C GLY A 266 -3.53 -12.83 -2.45
N ARG A 267 -2.82 -11.94 -1.81
CA ARG A 267 -3.34 -10.63 -1.43
C ARG A 267 -4.00 -9.89 -2.61
N GLN A 268 -3.39 -9.91 -3.80
CA GLN A 268 -3.98 -9.27 -4.98
C GLN A 268 -5.17 -10.07 -5.53
N ALA A 269 -5.05 -11.40 -5.60
CA ALA A 269 -6.09 -12.28 -6.11
C ALA A 269 -7.31 -12.39 -5.17
N SER A 270 -7.17 -11.97 -3.89
CA SER A 270 -8.31 -11.80 -2.98
C SER A 270 -9.30 -10.71 -3.42
N GLY A 271 -8.94 -9.88 -4.41
CA GLY A 271 -9.82 -8.86 -4.97
C GLY A 271 -10.00 -7.60 -4.13
N ILE A 272 -9.31 -7.46 -2.97
CA ILE A 272 -9.48 -6.30 -2.08
C ILE A 272 -9.18 -4.98 -2.81
N GLY A 273 -8.07 -4.92 -3.57
CA GLY A 273 -7.72 -3.75 -4.36
C GLY A 273 -8.73 -3.47 -5.48
N THR A 274 -9.32 -4.50 -6.04
CA THR A 274 -10.37 -4.42 -7.07
C THR A 274 -11.65 -3.86 -6.48
N ILE A 275 -12.08 -4.37 -5.33
CA ILE A 275 -13.26 -3.85 -4.62
C ILE A 275 -13.06 -2.37 -4.28
N LEU A 276 -11.90 -1.96 -3.76
CA LEU A 276 -11.62 -0.55 -3.46
C LEU A 276 -11.79 0.36 -4.68
N ASN A 277 -11.35 -0.07 -5.85
CA ASN A 277 -11.46 0.71 -7.08
C ASN A 277 -12.89 0.79 -7.63
N PHE A 278 -13.65 -0.30 -7.52
CA PHE A 278 -15.00 -0.43 -8.12
C PHE A 278 -16.11 -0.44 -7.09
N ASN A 279 -15.84 -0.06 -5.85
CA ASN A 279 -16.77 -0.16 -4.72
C ASN A 279 -18.09 0.57 -5.00
N GLY A 280 -18.04 1.79 -5.55
CA GLY A 280 -19.23 2.54 -5.93
C GLY A 280 -20.12 1.81 -6.93
N LEU A 281 -19.54 1.21 -8.00
CA LEU A 281 -20.27 0.40 -8.97
C LEU A 281 -20.83 -0.87 -8.34
N ILE A 282 -20.05 -1.54 -7.48
CA ILE A 282 -20.51 -2.75 -6.80
C ILE A 282 -21.68 -2.45 -5.87
N PHE A 283 -21.65 -1.35 -5.11
CA PHE A 283 -22.77 -0.94 -4.27
C PHE A 283 -23.99 -0.50 -5.09
N GLN A 284 -23.81 0.10 -6.25
CA GLN A 284 -24.90 0.42 -7.17
C GLN A 284 -25.62 -0.85 -7.65
N GLU A 285 -24.88 -1.91 -7.96
CA GLU A 285 -25.45 -3.21 -8.37
C GLU A 285 -26.19 -3.96 -7.25
N THR A 286 -26.00 -3.58 -5.99
CA THR A 286 -26.74 -4.22 -4.87
C THR A 286 -28.22 -3.87 -4.83
N GLY A 287 -28.67 -2.84 -5.55
CA GLY A 287 -30.04 -2.37 -5.50
C GLY A 287 -30.45 -1.74 -4.15
N MET A 288 -29.46 -1.32 -3.34
CA MET A 288 -29.75 -0.62 -2.08
C MET A 288 -30.43 0.73 -2.36
N GLU A 289 -31.42 1.09 -1.55
CA GLU A 289 -32.03 2.43 -1.58
C GLU A 289 -31.06 3.54 -1.14
N MET A 290 -29.99 3.17 -0.41
CA MET A 290 -28.96 4.08 0.08
C MET A 290 -28.02 4.52 -1.07
N ASN A 291 -27.55 5.77 -1.00
CA ASN A 291 -26.55 6.27 -1.95
C ASN A 291 -25.30 5.35 -1.97
N PRO A 292 -24.88 4.82 -3.12
CA PRO A 292 -23.73 3.92 -3.25
C PRO A 292 -22.43 4.49 -2.67
N ASN A 293 -22.26 5.81 -2.71
CA ASN A 293 -21.10 6.49 -2.13
C ASN A 293 -21.03 6.36 -0.61
N LEU A 294 -22.18 6.26 0.10
CA LEU A 294 -22.19 6.01 1.54
C LEU A 294 -21.63 4.63 1.87
N GLY A 295 -21.90 3.61 1.04
CA GLY A 295 -21.31 2.28 1.20
C GLY A 295 -19.78 2.32 1.11
N THR A 296 -19.24 3.09 0.16
CA THR A 296 -17.79 3.30 0.04
C THR A 296 -17.20 4.02 1.25
N ILE A 297 -17.88 5.04 1.77
CA ILE A 297 -17.43 5.77 2.95
C ILE A 297 -17.44 4.87 4.19
N ILE A 298 -18.52 4.09 4.41
CA ILE A 298 -18.62 3.15 5.53
C ILE A 298 -17.49 2.11 5.43
N PHE A 299 -17.24 1.57 4.24
CA PHE A 299 -16.14 0.64 4.00
C PHE A 299 -14.80 1.25 4.43
N ALA A 300 -14.51 2.49 4.04
CA ALA A 300 -13.26 3.20 4.39
C ALA A 300 -13.17 3.52 5.90
N ILE A 301 -14.28 3.88 6.56
CA ILE A 301 -14.34 4.08 8.03
C ILE A 301 -13.99 2.77 8.75
N VAL A 302 -14.63 1.68 8.34
CA VAL A 302 -14.40 0.36 8.94
C VAL A 302 -12.94 -0.06 8.73
N GLN A 303 -12.37 0.21 7.55
CA GLN A 303 -10.96 -0.05 7.26
C GLN A 303 -10.02 0.73 8.18
N LEU A 304 -10.28 2.01 8.40
CA LEU A 304 -9.50 2.86 9.30
C LEU A 304 -9.55 2.35 10.75
N ILE A 305 -10.73 2.02 11.26
CA ILE A 305 -10.90 1.46 12.61
C ILE A 305 -10.18 0.12 12.74
N SER A 306 -10.29 -0.72 11.70
CA SER A 306 -9.66 -2.05 11.67
C SER A 306 -8.14 -1.96 11.65
N PHE A 307 -7.58 -0.95 10.99
CA PHE A 307 -6.14 -0.70 11.01
C PHE A 307 -5.63 -0.43 12.43
N PHE A 308 -6.31 0.44 13.19
CA PHE A 308 -5.94 0.71 14.58
C PHE A 308 -6.04 -0.54 15.45
N THR A 309 -7.15 -1.27 15.33
CA THR A 309 -7.37 -2.51 16.08
C THR A 309 -6.29 -3.54 15.76
N MET A 310 -6.00 -3.73 14.48
CA MET A 310 -4.98 -4.66 14.00
C MET A 310 -3.59 -4.30 14.52
N SER A 311 -3.22 -3.01 14.50
CA SER A 311 -1.93 -2.53 14.99
C SER A 311 -1.68 -2.86 16.46
N LEU A 312 -2.75 -2.92 17.29
CA LEU A 312 -2.66 -3.32 18.70
C LEU A 312 -2.45 -4.82 18.90
N TYR A 313 -2.90 -5.64 17.96
CA TYR A 313 -2.90 -7.09 18.10
C TYR A 313 -1.79 -7.80 17.33
N ILE A 314 -1.11 -7.12 16.38
CA ILE A 314 -0.12 -7.71 15.48
C ILE A 314 1.03 -8.43 16.21
N ASP A 315 1.44 -7.92 17.37
CA ASP A 315 2.52 -8.50 18.16
C ASP A 315 2.05 -9.56 19.16
N ARG A 316 0.73 -9.74 19.34
CA ARG A 316 0.17 -10.68 20.32
C ARG A 316 -0.03 -12.08 19.74
N PHE A 317 -0.62 -12.21 18.54
CA PHE A 317 -1.11 -13.49 18.01
C PHE A 317 -0.13 -14.24 17.09
N GLY A 318 1.00 -13.67 16.70
CA GLY A 318 1.90 -14.26 15.71
C GLY A 318 1.43 -14.03 14.25
N ARG A 319 2.41 -14.06 13.33
CA ARG A 319 2.18 -13.62 11.94
C ARG A 319 1.36 -14.63 11.13
N ARG A 320 1.64 -15.94 11.34
CA ARG A 320 0.94 -17.03 10.64
C ARG A 320 -0.54 -17.08 11.03
N LEU A 321 -0.85 -17.10 12.33
CA LEU A 321 -2.23 -17.18 12.82
C LEU A 321 -3.03 -15.96 12.39
N GLN A 322 -2.42 -14.78 12.44
CA GLN A 322 -3.04 -13.53 12.04
C GLN A 322 -3.39 -13.51 10.55
N LEU A 323 -2.45 -13.89 9.66
CA LEU A 323 -2.71 -13.93 8.22
C LEU A 323 -3.77 -14.98 7.88
N THR A 324 -3.69 -16.18 8.47
CA THR A 324 -4.70 -17.22 8.27
C THR A 324 -6.08 -16.76 8.74
N GLY A 325 -6.18 -16.16 9.94
CA GLY A 325 -7.44 -15.64 10.47
C GLY A 325 -8.04 -14.52 9.60
N SER A 326 -7.19 -13.64 9.07
CA SER A 326 -7.63 -12.60 8.13
C SER A 326 -8.17 -13.18 6.83
N LEU A 327 -7.48 -14.16 6.23
CA LEU A 327 -7.93 -14.84 5.02
C LEU A 327 -9.26 -15.57 5.23
N MET A 328 -9.38 -16.29 6.35
CA MET A 328 -10.64 -16.97 6.71
C MET A 328 -11.79 -15.98 6.93
N GLY A 329 -11.52 -14.85 7.58
CA GLY A 329 -12.51 -13.80 7.79
C GLY A 329 -12.98 -13.18 6.46
N VAL A 330 -12.06 -12.91 5.54
CA VAL A 330 -12.38 -12.42 4.19
C VAL A 330 -13.20 -13.47 3.43
N PHE A 331 -12.80 -14.75 3.48
CA PHE A 331 -13.57 -15.85 2.87
C PHE A 331 -15.02 -15.91 3.38
N ILE A 332 -15.19 -15.91 4.70
CA ILE A 332 -16.52 -15.94 5.35
C ILE A 332 -17.36 -14.72 4.93
N SER A 333 -16.73 -13.58 4.74
CA SER A 333 -17.40 -12.34 4.32
C SER A 333 -17.79 -12.35 2.84
N TYR A 334 -17.04 -13.04 1.97
CA TYR A 334 -17.36 -13.14 0.54
C TYR A 334 -18.52 -14.08 0.25
N ILE A 335 -18.72 -15.14 1.02
CA ILE A 335 -19.78 -16.13 0.76
C ILE A 335 -21.19 -15.51 0.77
N PRO A 336 -21.59 -14.74 1.79
CA PRO A 336 -22.91 -14.09 1.80
C PRO A 336 -23.11 -13.15 0.61
N ILE A 337 -22.10 -12.34 0.24
CA ILE A 337 -22.22 -11.39 -0.86
C ILE A 337 -22.27 -12.09 -2.23
N ALA A 338 -21.47 -13.15 -2.42
CA ALA A 338 -21.49 -13.93 -3.63
C ALA A 338 -22.85 -14.64 -3.81
N THR A 339 -23.39 -15.21 -2.72
CA THR A 339 -24.71 -15.87 -2.71
C THR A 339 -25.82 -14.86 -2.96
N TYR A 340 -25.72 -13.63 -2.38
CA TYR A 340 -26.67 -12.55 -2.62
C TYR A 340 -26.74 -12.19 -4.12
N PHE A 341 -25.60 -11.90 -4.75
CA PHE A 341 -25.56 -11.58 -6.19
C PHE A 341 -26.00 -12.75 -7.07
N TYR A 342 -25.73 -13.98 -6.66
CA TYR A 342 -26.21 -15.16 -7.37
C TYR A 342 -27.74 -15.27 -7.29
N ALA A 343 -28.35 -15.09 -6.11
CA ALA A 343 -29.79 -15.10 -5.91
C ALA A 343 -30.46 -13.98 -6.73
N GLN A 344 -29.90 -12.79 -6.71
CA GLN A 344 -30.36 -11.64 -7.50
C GLN A 344 -30.33 -11.95 -9.01
N SER A 345 -29.23 -12.50 -9.51
CA SER A 345 -29.08 -12.86 -10.93
C SER A 345 -30.00 -14.01 -11.36
N SER A 346 -30.41 -14.85 -10.43
CA SER A 346 -31.37 -15.96 -10.65
C SER A 346 -32.83 -15.50 -10.58
N GLY A 347 -33.09 -14.20 -10.39
CA GLY A 347 -34.46 -13.66 -10.34
C GLY A 347 -35.17 -13.89 -9.00
N LEU A 348 -34.47 -14.31 -7.95
CA LEU A 348 -35.04 -14.42 -6.61
C LEU A 348 -35.24 -13.03 -5.99
N ASP A 349 -36.31 -12.85 -5.25
CA ASP A 349 -36.55 -11.61 -4.52
C ASP A 349 -35.60 -11.51 -3.31
N VAL A 350 -34.62 -10.62 -3.44
CA VAL A 350 -33.62 -10.32 -2.40
C VAL A 350 -33.82 -8.94 -1.77
N SER A 351 -34.95 -8.27 -2.02
CA SER A 351 -35.24 -6.91 -1.60
C SER A 351 -35.10 -6.73 -0.08
N SER A 352 -35.56 -7.71 0.70
CA SER A 352 -35.44 -7.69 2.17
C SER A 352 -33.99 -7.77 2.70
N LEU A 353 -33.07 -8.28 1.89
CA LEU A 353 -31.65 -8.44 2.23
C LEU A 353 -30.79 -7.30 1.66
N SER A 354 -31.26 -6.62 0.61
CA SER A 354 -30.49 -5.60 -0.13
C SER A 354 -30.04 -4.44 0.76
N SER A 355 -30.81 -4.06 1.77
CA SER A 355 -30.54 -2.90 2.62
C SER A 355 -29.39 -3.10 3.61
N TRP A 356 -29.09 -4.32 4.04
CA TRP A 356 -28.10 -4.56 5.11
C TRP A 356 -27.04 -5.62 4.81
N LEU A 357 -27.39 -6.69 4.09
CA LEU A 357 -26.48 -7.82 3.87
C LEU A 357 -25.21 -7.45 3.09
N PRO A 358 -25.29 -6.71 1.96
CA PRO A 358 -24.09 -6.27 1.25
C PRO A 358 -23.19 -5.38 2.12
N LEU A 359 -23.79 -4.45 2.87
CA LEU A 359 -23.06 -3.55 3.75
C LEU A 359 -22.32 -4.32 4.86
N LEU A 360 -23.00 -5.28 5.51
CA LEU A 360 -22.41 -6.11 6.55
C LEU A 360 -21.27 -6.96 5.99
N ALA A 361 -21.47 -7.60 4.84
CA ALA A 361 -20.48 -8.48 4.22
C ALA A 361 -19.24 -7.70 3.76
N PHE A 362 -19.42 -6.54 3.10
CA PHE A 362 -18.28 -5.69 2.73
C PHE A 362 -17.57 -5.08 3.94
N SER A 363 -18.30 -4.77 5.01
CA SER A 363 -17.68 -4.36 6.28
C SER A 363 -16.80 -5.49 6.85
N GLY A 364 -17.25 -6.74 6.76
CA GLY A 364 -16.43 -7.91 7.12
C GLY A 364 -15.16 -8.00 6.27
N VAL A 365 -15.27 -7.83 4.95
CA VAL A 365 -14.08 -7.76 4.07
C VAL A 365 -13.15 -6.64 4.51
N ALA A 366 -13.66 -5.45 4.81
CA ALA A 366 -12.86 -4.32 5.28
C ALA A 366 -12.11 -4.62 6.59
N ILE A 367 -12.79 -5.27 7.57
CA ILE A 367 -12.20 -5.65 8.86
C ILE A 367 -11.02 -6.60 8.66
N PHE A 368 -11.25 -7.69 7.97
CA PHE A 368 -10.25 -8.76 7.84
C PHE A 368 -9.17 -8.45 6.80
N SER A 369 -9.41 -7.53 5.85
CA SER A 369 -8.42 -7.13 4.84
C SER A 369 -7.17 -6.51 5.44
N MET A 370 -7.25 -5.87 6.60
CA MET A 370 -6.10 -5.19 7.21
C MET A 370 -4.96 -6.16 7.52
N GLY A 371 -5.26 -7.36 8.02
CA GLY A 371 -4.25 -8.38 8.22
C GLY A 371 -3.62 -8.87 6.92
N LEU A 372 -4.44 -9.00 5.89
CA LEU A 372 -4.00 -9.41 4.56
C LEU A 372 -3.13 -8.34 3.87
N ILE A 373 -3.35 -7.06 4.17
CA ILE A 373 -2.59 -5.96 3.60
C ILE A 373 -1.21 -5.81 4.25
N HIS A 374 -1.13 -5.91 5.57
CA HIS A 374 0.09 -5.55 6.32
C HIS A 374 0.98 -6.74 6.70
N THR A 375 0.40 -7.89 7.09
CA THR A 375 1.16 -9.06 7.56
C THR A 375 2.13 -9.64 6.51
N PRO A 376 1.80 -9.71 5.19
CA PRO A 376 2.72 -10.20 4.18
C PRO A 376 4.05 -9.43 4.13
N THR A 377 4.00 -8.11 4.29
CA THR A 377 5.20 -7.26 4.29
C THR A 377 6.12 -7.59 5.47
N ILE A 378 5.54 -7.82 6.65
CA ILE A 378 6.29 -8.20 7.85
C ILE A 378 6.93 -9.59 7.67
N ILE A 379 6.15 -10.57 7.23
CA ILE A 379 6.66 -11.93 6.95
C ILE A 379 7.82 -11.86 5.96
N MET A 380 7.68 -11.12 4.87
CA MET A 380 8.74 -10.97 3.86
C MET A 380 10.05 -10.45 4.47
N THR A 381 9.98 -9.44 5.35
CA THR A 381 11.19 -8.89 5.99
C THR A 381 11.82 -9.85 7.01
N GLU A 382 11.04 -10.76 7.58
CA GLU A 382 11.48 -11.74 8.58
C GLU A 382 12.03 -13.04 7.96
N ILE A 383 11.57 -13.45 6.75
CA ILE A 383 12.00 -14.73 6.12
C ILE A 383 13.06 -14.57 5.03
N VAL A 384 13.21 -13.38 4.43
CA VAL A 384 14.17 -13.16 3.35
C VAL A 384 15.54 -12.78 3.90
N PRO A 385 16.62 -13.48 3.50
CA PRO A 385 17.97 -13.13 3.91
C PRO A 385 18.32 -11.67 3.60
N THR A 386 19.02 -11.01 4.52
CA THR A 386 19.34 -9.57 4.45
C THR A 386 20.04 -9.18 3.14
N LYS A 387 20.95 -10.04 2.64
CA LYS A 387 21.66 -9.85 1.37
C LYS A 387 20.71 -9.72 0.16
N LEU A 388 19.62 -10.49 0.14
CA LEU A 388 18.69 -10.57 -1.00
C LEU A 388 17.45 -9.69 -0.83
N ARG A 389 17.22 -9.15 0.36
CA ARG A 389 15.98 -8.45 0.74
C ARG A 389 15.59 -7.35 -0.24
N GLY A 390 16.53 -6.46 -0.61
CA GLY A 390 16.24 -5.36 -1.52
C GLY A 390 15.81 -5.82 -2.92
N THR A 391 16.46 -6.87 -3.46
CA THR A 391 16.11 -7.43 -4.77
C THR A 391 14.76 -8.16 -4.73
N VAL A 392 14.52 -8.93 -3.67
CA VAL A 392 13.25 -9.67 -3.51
C VAL A 392 12.08 -8.71 -3.33
N VAL A 393 12.23 -7.68 -2.50
CA VAL A 393 11.21 -6.64 -2.33
C VAL A 393 10.84 -6.02 -3.68
N LEU A 394 11.84 -5.61 -4.47
CA LEU A 394 11.60 -5.02 -5.78
C LEU A 394 10.85 -5.99 -6.71
N LEU A 395 11.29 -7.24 -6.81
CA LEU A 395 10.66 -8.27 -7.65
C LEU A 395 9.20 -8.50 -7.24
N ILE A 396 8.92 -8.62 -5.94
CA ILE A 396 7.57 -8.83 -5.42
C ILE A 396 6.67 -7.62 -5.76
N TYR A 397 7.17 -6.39 -5.58
CA TYR A 397 6.40 -5.20 -5.95
C TYR A 397 6.12 -5.14 -7.46
N LEU A 398 7.06 -5.51 -8.33
CA LEU A 398 6.83 -5.56 -9.77
C LEU A 398 5.77 -6.62 -10.14
N ILE A 399 5.87 -7.82 -9.55
CA ILE A 399 4.87 -8.90 -9.77
C ILE A 399 3.47 -8.43 -9.32
N THR A 400 3.35 -7.83 -8.15
CA THR A 400 2.06 -7.36 -7.63
C THR A 400 1.48 -6.21 -8.46
N ARG A 401 2.31 -5.31 -9.02
CA ARG A 401 1.83 -4.26 -9.94
C ARG A 401 1.28 -4.85 -11.23
N ILE A 402 2.00 -5.80 -11.84
CA ILE A 402 1.50 -6.49 -13.04
C ILE A 402 0.18 -7.18 -12.75
N GLN A 403 0.08 -7.87 -11.63
CA GLN A 403 -1.15 -8.55 -11.23
C GLN A 403 -2.30 -7.56 -10.99
N SER A 404 -2.04 -6.41 -10.35
CA SER A 404 -3.05 -5.34 -10.17
C SER A 404 -3.57 -4.84 -11.52
N ILE A 405 -2.67 -4.64 -12.51
CA ILE A 405 -3.05 -4.23 -13.86
C ILE A 405 -4.01 -5.25 -14.46
N LEU A 406 -3.66 -6.54 -14.44
CA LEU A 406 -4.50 -7.59 -15.00
C LEU A 406 -5.85 -7.67 -14.29
N MET A 407 -5.85 -7.69 -12.95
CA MET A 407 -7.09 -7.77 -12.17
C MET A 407 -8.05 -6.62 -12.47
N LEU A 408 -7.56 -5.38 -12.49
CA LEU A 408 -8.41 -4.20 -12.74
C LEU A 408 -8.83 -4.08 -14.20
N GLN A 409 -7.96 -4.46 -15.14
CA GLN A 409 -8.27 -4.41 -16.57
C GLN A 409 -9.38 -5.39 -16.96
N PHE A 410 -9.38 -6.59 -16.38
CA PHE A 410 -10.32 -7.63 -16.75
C PHE A 410 -11.55 -7.71 -15.86
N PHE A 411 -11.60 -7.02 -14.72
CA PHE A 411 -12.70 -7.15 -13.77
C PHE A 411 -14.05 -6.76 -14.34
N LEU A 412 -14.19 -5.56 -14.94
CA LEU A 412 -15.46 -5.12 -15.51
C LEU A 412 -15.91 -5.99 -16.72
N PRO A 413 -15.04 -6.34 -17.69
CA PRO A 413 -15.38 -7.30 -18.73
C PRO A 413 -15.83 -8.67 -18.20
N LEU A 414 -15.20 -9.18 -17.13
CA LEU A 414 -15.61 -10.44 -16.51
C LEU A 414 -16.98 -10.34 -15.83
N ILE A 415 -17.28 -9.21 -15.19
CA ILE A 415 -18.62 -8.98 -14.62
C ILE A 415 -19.68 -8.97 -15.72
N GLN A 416 -19.42 -8.31 -16.85
CA GLN A 416 -20.36 -8.27 -17.96
C GLN A 416 -20.63 -9.67 -18.55
N GLN A 417 -19.63 -10.54 -18.59
CA GLN A 417 -19.74 -11.86 -19.18
C GLN A 417 -20.29 -12.92 -18.23
N PHE A 418 -19.84 -12.91 -16.97
CA PHE A 418 -20.11 -13.98 -16.00
C PHE A 418 -20.94 -13.52 -14.78
N GLY A 419 -21.24 -12.24 -14.68
CA GLY A 419 -21.92 -11.64 -13.53
C GLY A 419 -21.00 -11.40 -12.33
N LEU A 420 -21.41 -10.48 -11.47
CA LEU A 420 -20.63 -10.08 -10.27
C LEU A 420 -20.47 -11.22 -9.26
N HIS A 421 -21.50 -12.10 -9.14
CA HIS A 421 -21.46 -13.27 -8.26
C HIS A 421 -20.27 -14.20 -8.57
N SER A 422 -19.96 -14.41 -9.85
CA SER A 422 -18.85 -15.29 -10.26
C SER A 422 -17.51 -14.74 -9.81
N CYS A 423 -17.30 -13.42 -9.92
CA CYS A 423 -16.09 -12.76 -9.42
C CYS A 423 -15.96 -12.90 -7.90
N MET A 424 -17.06 -12.72 -7.15
CA MET A 424 -17.05 -12.84 -5.68
C MET A 424 -16.78 -14.30 -5.24
N PHE A 425 -17.34 -15.31 -5.91
CA PHE A 425 -17.00 -16.71 -5.66
C PHE A 425 -15.53 -17.02 -6.00
N ALA A 426 -14.99 -16.44 -7.07
CA ALA A 426 -13.58 -16.61 -7.42
C ALA A 426 -12.65 -16.02 -6.33
N PHE A 427 -12.97 -14.84 -5.82
CA PHE A 427 -12.23 -14.23 -4.71
C PHE A 427 -12.32 -15.07 -3.43
N ALA A 428 -13.52 -15.57 -3.08
CA ALA A 428 -13.71 -16.47 -1.96
C ALA A 428 -12.89 -17.76 -2.10
N THR A 429 -12.94 -18.40 -3.27
CA THR A 429 -12.19 -19.62 -3.55
C THR A 429 -10.69 -19.39 -3.42
N TRP A 430 -10.19 -18.28 -3.93
CA TRP A 430 -8.78 -17.95 -3.83
C TRP A 430 -8.35 -17.73 -2.37
N THR A 431 -9.14 -16.98 -1.59
CA THR A 431 -8.80 -16.69 -0.18
C THR A 431 -8.75 -17.95 0.68
N ILE A 432 -9.63 -18.95 0.44
CA ILE A 432 -9.54 -20.22 1.19
C ILE A 432 -8.33 -21.05 0.76
N ILE A 433 -7.99 -21.08 -0.53
CA ILE A 433 -6.78 -21.77 -1.02
C ILE A 433 -5.53 -21.16 -0.38
N GLU A 434 -5.45 -19.83 -0.37
CA GLU A 434 -4.34 -19.11 0.26
C GLU A 434 -4.29 -19.33 1.76
N ALA A 435 -5.44 -19.34 2.46
CA ALA A 435 -5.51 -19.61 3.89
C ALA A 435 -4.94 -21.00 4.23
N LEU A 436 -5.28 -22.03 3.43
CA LEU A 436 -4.72 -23.37 3.57
C LEU A 436 -3.22 -23.37 3.30
N PHE A 437 -2.75 -22.68 2.26
CA PHE A 437 -1.32 -22.55 1.99
C PHE A 437 -0.59 -21.89 3.16
N VAL A 438 -1.08 -20.76 3.68
CA VAL A 438 -0.48 -20.05 4.81
C VAL A 438 -0.45 -20.95 6.05
N PHE A 439 -1.54 -21.65 6.33
CA PHE A 439 -1.64 -22.55 7.48
C PHE A 439 -0.64 -23.71 7.43
N PHE A 440 -0.39 -24.30 6.27
CA PHE A 440 0.49 -25.49 6.18
C PHE A 440 1.96 -25.13 5.87
N TYR A 441 2.23 -24.08 5.09
CA TYR A 441 3.56 -23.83 4.53
C TYR A 441 4.28 -22.61 5.11
N VAL A 442 3.55 -21.61 5.63
CA VAL A 442 4.19 -20.41 6.19
C VAL A 442 4.65 -20.69 7.63
N PRO A 443 5.94 -20.51 7.95
CA PRO A 443 6.42 -20.69 9.30
C PRO A 443 5.95 -19.55 10.22
N GLU A 444 5.80 -19.83 11.52
CA GLU A 444 5.63 -18.76 12.50
C GLU A 444 6.96 -18.02 12.69
N THR A 445 6.93 -16.73 12.48
CA THR A 445 8.15 -15.90 12.49
C THR A 445 8.31 -15.07 13.76
N LYS A 446 7.25 -14.96 14.57
CA LYS A 446 7.26 -14.17 15.82
C LYS A 446 8.38 -14.56 16.76
N GLY A 447 9.22 -13.59 17.14
CA GLY A 447 10.27 -13.79 18.15
C GLY A 447 11.44 -14.68 17.75
N ARG A 448 11.57 -15.00 16.45
CA ARG A 448 12.68 -15.81 15.92
C ARG A 448 13.65 -14.95 15.13
N SER A 449 14.94 -15.34 15.17
CA SER A 449 15.94 -14.67 14.33
C SER A 449 15.77 -15.07 12.84
N VAL A 450 16.13 -14.18 11.92
CA VAL A 450 16.10 -14.47 10.47
C VAL A 450 16.90 -15.74 10.15
N ASP A 451 18.08 -15.91 10.76
CA ASP A 451 18.96 -17.05 10.53
C ASP A 451 18.33 -18.37 11.00
N ASP A 452 17.62 -18.37 12.14
CA ASP A 452 16.91 -19.53 12.64
C ASP A 452 15.73 -19.92 11.75
N ILE A 453 14.99 -18.92 11.26
CA ILE A 453 13.88 -19.14 10.33
C ILE A 453 14.40 -19.74 9.03
N VAL A 454 15.45 -19.16 8.44
CA VAL A 454 16.06 -19.63 7.19
C VAL A 454 16.61 -21.06 7.33
N LYS A 455 17.24 -21.40 8.46
CA LYS A 455 17.70 -22.78 8.75
C LYS A 455 16.54 -23.77 8.87
N ASN A 456 15.44 -23.36 9.51
CA ASN A 456 14.27 -24.22 9.71
C ASN A 456 13.42 -24.41 8.44
N LEU A 457 13.50 -23.47 7.47
CA LEU A 457 12.88 -23.63 6.16
C LEU A 457 13.40 -24.83 5.38
N VAL A 458 14.63 -25.30 5.65
CA VAL A 458 15.23 -26.48 4.98
C VAL A 458 14.85 -27.78 5.69
N LYS A 459 14.69 -27.76 7.02
CA LYS A 459 14.25 -28.92 7.78
C LYS A 459 12.74 -29.13 7.58
N LYS A 460 12.29 -30.36 7.27
CA LYS A 460 10.86 -30.72 7.25
C LYS A 460 10.21 -30.24 8.55
N PRO A 461 9.00 -29.65 8.50
CA PRO A 461 8.31 -29.28 9.73
C PRO A 461 8.10 -30.52 10.58
N PRO A 462 8.44 -30.50 11.87
CA PRO A 462 7.94 -31.53 12.77
C PRO A 462 6.41 -31.38 12.79
N ILE A 463 5.71 -32.49 12.54
CA ILE A 463 4.28 -32.60 12.80
C ILE A 463 4.12 -32.30 14.28
N GLN A 464 3.72 -31.08 14.63
CA GLN A 464 3.36 -30.76 16.00
C GLN A 464 2.03 -31.44 16.27
N THR A 465 2.08 -32.57 16.99
CA THR A 465 0.94 -33.10 17.72
C THR A 465 0.45 -32.01 18.65
N VAL A 466 -0.79 -31.60 18.45
CA VAL A 466 -1.53 -30.70 19.34
C VAL A 466 -1.75 -31.51 20.64
N GLU A 467 -1.04 -31.17 21.70
CA GLU A 467 -1.41 -31.48 23.07
C GLU A 467 -2.27 -30.37 23.65
#